data_9ff64bff288ae9c062e31074857f1729
#
_entry.id   9ff64bff288ae9c062e31074857f1729
#
_cell.length_a   1.000
_cell.length_b   1.000
_cell.length_c   1.000
_cell.angle_alpha   90.00
_cell.angle_beta   90.00
_cell.angle_gamma   90.00
#
_symmetry.space_group_name_H-M   'P 1'
#
loop_
_entity.id
_entity.type
_entity.pdbx_description
1 polymer ?
#
loop_
_entity_poly.entity_id
_entity_poly.type
_entity_poly.pdbx_seq_one_letter_code
_entity_poly.pdbx_strand_id
1 'polypeptide(L)'
;EGFVTEVGQDFIPKGLNEDIIRTISRLKEEPEWMLEFRLNAFRKWQSMEMPQWGHLDMPEIDFQDIIYYAAPKKNVDRPKEIDPKLEETFEKLGIPVREREALAGVVAVDAVFDSVSVATTFRASLAEKGIIFCSFSEAVKEHPDLVRKYLASVVPVGDNFFAALNSAVFSDGSFCYIPKGVKCPMELSSYFRINAAGTGQFERTLIVADEGSQLSYMEGCTAPMRDENQLHAAVVEIVVEKDADVKYSTVQNWYPGDAQGRGGILNLVTKRGICKGSGSHLSWTQVETGSAITWKYPSTILKGDYSSSEFYSVAVTNNYQQADTGTKMIHLGRGTRSRIVSKGISAGHSQNSYRGL
;
A
#
# COMPACT_ATOMS: atom_id res chain seq x y z
N GLU A 1 -8.16 18.54 -4.32
CA GLU A 1 -7.93 17.08 -4.38
C GLU A 1 -9.16 16.27 -4.82
N GLY A 2 -10.36 16.85 -4.85
CA GLY A 2 -11.60 16.16 -5.25
C GLY A 2 -11.87 16.07 -6.76
N PHE A 3 -10.91 16.39 -7.62
CA PHE A 3 -11.08 16.37 -9.06
C PHE A 3 -10.85 14.99 -9.67
N VAL A 4 -11.49 14.72 -10.83
CA VAL A 4 -11.29 13.51 -11.65
C VAL A 4 -10.37 13.88 -12.82
N THR A 5 -9.42 12.99 -13.14
CA THR A 5 -8.56 13.14 -14.32
C THR A 5 -9.23 12.46 -15.52
N GLU A 6 -9.50 13.24 -16.57
CA GLU A 6 -10.13 12.76 -17.80
C GLU A 6 -9.09 12.11 -18.73
N VAL A 7 -8.78 10.85 -18.48
CA VAL A 7 -7.94 10.01 -19.36
C VAL A 7 -8.74 8.83 -19.85
N GLY A 8 -8.43 8.38 -21.09
CA GLY A 8 -8.98 7.12 -21.58
C GLY A 8 -8.46 5.96 -20.72
N GLN A 9 -9.33 5.03 -20.37
CA GLN A 9 -8.98 3.88 -19.52
C GLN A 9 -9.43 2.57 -20.16
N ASP A 10 -8.69 1.51 -19.88
CA ASP A 10 -9.06 0.14 -20.19
C ASP A 10 -9.49 -0.54 -18.90
N PHE A 11 -10.63 -1.21 -18.94
CA PHE A 11 -11.23 -1.91 -17.80
C PHE A 11 -11.38 -3.41 -18.13
N ILE A 12 -11.24 -4.25 -17.11
CA ILE A 12 -11.74 -5.62 -17.15
C ILE A 12 -13.18 -5.65 -16.66
N PRO A 13 -13.96 -6.71 -16.98
CA PRO A 13 -15.31 -6.86 -16.46
C PRO A 13 -15.36 -6.83 -14.93
N LYS A 14 -16.49 -6.39 -14.38
CA LYS A 14 -16.79 -6.50 -12.94
C LYS A 14 -16.83 -7.95 -12.48
N GLY A 15 -16.57 -8.14 -11.21
CA GLY A 15 -16.71 -9.43 -10.53
C GLY A 15 -15.37 -10.09 -10.20
N LEU A 16 -15.44 -11.08 -9.34
CA LEU A 16 -14.30 -11.79 -8.78
C LEU A 16 -14.46 -13.30 -8.98
N ASN A 17 -13.65 -13.84 -9.87
CA ASN A 17 -13.57 -15.28 -10.18
C ASN A 17 -12.18 -15.61 -10.73
N GLU A 18 -11.90 -16.91 -10.97
CA GLU A 18 -10.59 -17.32 -11.50
C GLU A 18 -10.26 -16.70 -12.87
N ASP A 19 -11.25 -16.46 -13.75
CA ASP A 19 -11.02 -15.90 -15.07
C ASP A 19 -10.57 -14.43 -14.98
N ILE A 20 -11.12 -13.66 -14.06
CA ILE A 20 -10.69 -12.30 -13.75
C ILE A 20 -9.24 -12.31 -13.26
N ILE A 21 -8.88 -13.22 -12.36
CA ILE A 21 -7.52 -13.34 -11.82
C ILE A 21 -6.52 -13.71 -12.93
N ARG A 22 -6.87 -14.68 -13.77
CA ARG A 22 -6.07 -15.05 -14.96
C ARG A 22 -5.92 -13.88 -15.92
N THR A 23 -6.95 -13.09 -16.09
CA THR A 23 -6.92 -11.89 -16.94
C THR A 23 -5.96 -10.83 -16.38
N ILE A 24 -6.00 -10.54 -15.07
CA ILE A 24 -5.06 -9.64 -14.41
C ILE A 24 -3.61 -10.13 -14.64
N SER A 25 -3.34 -11.39 -14.33
CA SER A 25 -2.00 -11.97 -14.48
C SER A 25 -1.49 -11.90 -15.93
N ARG A 26 -2.36 -12.19 -16.90
CA ARG A 26 -2.04 -12.08 -18.34
C ARG A 26 -1.74 -10.64 -18.76
N LEU A 27 -2.56 -9.67 -18.34
CA LEU A 27 -2.35 -8.26 -18.68
C LEU A 27 -1.04 -7.71 -18.09
N LYS A 28 -0.62 -8.25 -16.96
CA LYS A 28 0.65 -7.91 -16.32
C LYS A 28 1.83 -8.76 -16.81
N GLU A 29 1.57 -9.74 -17.72
CA GLU A 29 2.58 -10.65 -18.25
C GLU A 29 3.36 -11.37 -17.15
N GLU A 30 2.65 -11.85 -16.14
CA GLU A 30 3.25 -12.49 -14.98
C GLU A 30 3.71 -13.93 -15.29
N PRO A 31 4.79 -14.40 -14.65
CA PRO A 31 5.20 -15.80 -14.73
C PRO A 31 4.18 -16.72 -14.04
N GLU A 32 4.18 -18.00 -14.42
CA GLU A 32 3.23 -19.03 -13.91
C GLU A 32 3.17 -19.09 -12.39
N TRP A 33 4.33 -19.01 -11.71
CA TRP A 33 4.36 -19.06 -10.23
C TRP A 33 3.58 -17.91 -9.58
N MET A 34 3.49 -16.74 -10.24
CA MET A 34 2.74 -15.61 -9.74
C MET A 34 1.23 -15.82 -9.93
N LEU A 35 0.84 -16.40 -11.06
CA LEU A 35 -0.54 -16.80 -11.29
C LEU A 35 -0.99 -17.87 -10.27
N GLU A 36 -0.17 -18.88 -10.02
CA GLU A 36 -0.45 -19.90 -9.00
C GLU A 36 -0.62 -19.28 -7.61
N PHE A 37 0.24 -18.33 -7.24
CA PHE A 37 0.12 -17.59 -5.98
C PHE A 37 -1.24 -16.89 -5.88
N ARG A 38 -1.69 -16.20 -6.93
CA ARG A 38 -2.98 -15.50 -6.97
C ARG A 38 -4.16 -16.46 -6.85
N LEU A 39 -4.15 -17.54 -7.61
CA LEU A 39 -5.23 -18.54 -7.60
C LEU A 39 -5.33 -19.24 -6.23
N ASN A 40 -4.21 -19.55 -5.60
CA ASN A 40 -4.20 -20.09 -4.25
C ASN A 40 -4.75 -19.08 -3.22
N ALA A 41 -4.42 -17.82 -3.37
CA ALA A 41 -4.96 -16.75 -2.55
C ALA A 41 -6.48 -16.59 -2.73
N PHE A 42 -6.97 -16.66 -3.95
CA PHE A 42 -8.40 -16.60 -4.24
C PHE A 42 -9.16 -17.76 -3.60
N ARG A 43 -8.68 -18.99 -3.74
CA ARG A 43 -9.30 -20.16 -3.10
C ARG A 43 -9.28 -20.05 -1.57
N LYS A 44 -8.20 -19.50 -1.01
CA LYS A 44 -8.13 -19.20 0.42
C LYS A 44 -9.18 -18.17 0.81
N TRP A 45 -9.28 -17.07 0.07
CA TRP A 45 -10.28 -16.02 0.30
C TRP A 45 -11.72 -16.58 0.27
N GLN A 46 -12.06 -17.42 -0.70
CA GLN A 46 -13.38 -18.07 -0.79
C GLN A 46 -13.74 -18.92 0.44
N SER A 47 -12.73 -19.42 1.15
CA SER A 47 -12.92 -20.21 2.37
C SER A 47 -12.99 -19.36 3.65
N MET A 48 -12.87 -18.06 3.55
CA MET A 48 -12.87 -17.13 4.68
C MET A 48 -14.17 -16.36 4.76
N GLU A 49 -14.52 -15.96 5.98
CA GLU A 49 -15.64 -15.05 6.23
C GLU A 49 -15.10 -13.64 6.46
N MET A 50 -15.87 -12.64 6.01
CA MET A 50 -15.56 -11.25 6.29
C MET A 50 -15.58 -11.01 7.80
N PRO A 51 -14.52 -10.44 8.41
CA PRO A 51 -14.46 -10.24 9.85
C PRO A 51 -15.50 -9.23 10.33
N GLN A 52 -16.07 -9.48 11.52
CA GLN A 52 -17.12 -8.67 12.14
C GLN A 52 -16.71 -8.12 13.52
N TRP A 53 -15.44 -8.28 13.91
CA TRP A 53 -14.98 -7.91 15.26
C TRP A 53 -14.63 -6.42 15.44
N GLY A 54 -14.57 -5.65 14.34
CA GLY A 54 -14.26 -4.23 14.38
C GLY A 54 -15.42 -3.39 14.95
N HIS A 55 -15.10 -2.27 15.56
CA HIS A 55 -16.10 -1.27 15.98
C HIS A 55 -16.45 -0.34 14.81
N LEU A 56 -17.07 -0.92 13.79
CA LEU A 56 -17.40 -0.26 12.53
C LEU A 56 -18.78 -0.69 12.05
N ASP A 57 -19.56 0.26 11.61
CA ASP A 57 -20.81 0.01 10.87
C ASP A 57 -20.44 -0.19 9.39
N MET A 58 -19.92 -1.38 9.07
CA MET A 58 -19.45 -1.71 7.74
C MET A 58 -20.62 -1.87 6.77
N PRO A 59 -20.68 -1.12 5.65
CA PRO A 59 -21.69 -1.35 4.64
C PRO A 59 -21.50 -2.73 4.00
N GLU A 60 -22.54 -3.27 3.43
CA GLU A 60 -22.45 -4.47 2.59
C GLU A 60 -21.54 -4.18 1.39
N ILE A 61 -20.56 -5.06 1.16
CA ILE A 61 -19.63 -4.95 0.04
C ILE A 61 -20.00 -6.06 -0.95
N ASP A 62 -20.51 -5.68 -2.12
CA ASP A 62 -20.71 -6.61 -3.22
C ASP A 62 -19.40 -6.77 -4.02
N PHE A 63 -18.64 -7.82 -3.70
CA PHE A 63 -17.40 -8.16 -4.39
C PHE A 63 -17.59 -8.50 -5.87
N GLN A 64 -18.83 -8.76 -6.32
CA GLN A 64 -19.13 -9.02 -7.73
C GLN A 64 -19.45 -7.72 -8.50
N ASP A 65 -19.67 -6.60 -7.82
CA ASP A 65 -19.90 -5.29 -8.43
C ASP A 65 -18.65 -4.38 -8.45
N ILE A 66 -17.46 -4.95 -8.27
CA ILE A 66 -16.18 -4.23 -8.28
C ILE A 66 -15.40 -4.53 -9.57
N ILE A 67 -14.78 -3.50 -10.14
CA ILE A 67 -13.75 -3.62 -11.19
C ILE A 67 -12.39 -3.77 -10.49
N TYR A 68 -11.73 -4.90 -10.71
CA TYR A 68 -10.46 -5.23 -10.03
C TYR A 68 -9.20 -4.77 -10.78
N TYR A 69 -9.35 -4.27 -11.99
CA TYR A 69 -8.23 -3.72 -12.76
C TYR A 69 -8.71 -2.63 -13.71
N ALA A 70 -8.07 -1.47 -13.61
CA ALA A 70 -8.22 -0.34 -14.52
C ALA A 70 -6.85 0.25 -14.81
N ALA A 71 -6.58 0.58 -16.07
CA ALA A 71 -5.32 1.17 -16.47
C ALA A 71 -5.55 2.32 -17.46
N PRO A 72 -4.79 3.42 -17.39
CA PRO A 72 -4.80 4.44 -18.43
C PRO A 72 -4.42 3.80 -19.79
N LYS A 73 -5.11 4.20 -20.86
CA LYS A 73 -4.75 3.75 -22.20
C LYS A 73 -3.35 4.22 -22.54
N LYS A 74 -2.51 3.29 -22.97
CA LYS A 74 -1.16 3.62 -23.44
C LYS A 74 -1.26 4.41 -24.73
N ASN A 75 -0.44 5.47 -24.85
CA ASN A 75 -0.27 6.16 -26.11
C ASN A 75 0.47 5.24 -27.09
N VAL A 76 -0.19 4.85 -28.19
CA VAL A 76 0.36 3.92 -29.18
C VAL A 76 1.61 4.50 -29.85
N ASP A 77 1.62 5.83 -30.05
CA ASP A 77 2.73 6.53 -30.73
C ASP A 77 3.94 6.80 -29.81
N ARG A 78 3.71 6.84 -28.47
CA ARG A 78 4.74 7.14 -27.47
C ARG A 78 4.57 6.29 -26.21
N PRO A 79 4.74 4.97 -26.29
CA PRO A 79 4.39 4.05 -25.21
C PRO A 79 5.24 4.20 -23.92
N LYS A 80 6.36 4.96 -24.00
CA LYS A 80 7.26 5.21 -22.85
C LYS A 80 7.08 6.57 -22.20
N GLU A 81 6.23 7.44 -22.77
CA GLU A 81 5.98 8.77 -22.20
C GLU A 81 4.73 8.74 -21.32
N ILE A 82 4.77 9.47 -20.21
CA ILE A 82 3.60 9.67 -19.36
C ILE A 82 2.58 10.52 -20.12
N ASP A 83 1.31 10.16 -20.02
CA ASP A 83 0.23 10.98 -20.56
C ASP A 83 0.28 12.39 -19.94
N PRO A 84 0.29 13.47 -20.72
CA PRO A 84 0.37 14.84 -20.18
C PRO A 84 -0.71 15.16 -19.15
N LYS A 85 -1.89 14.58 -19.25
CA LYS A 85 -2.97 14.76 -18.27
C LYS A 85 -2.68 14.07 -16.93
N LEU A 86 -2.00 12.92 -16.97
CA LEU A 86 -1.52 12.27 -15.76
C LEU A 86 -0.42 13.08 -15.10
N GLU A 87 0.52 13.59 -15.91
CA GLU A 87 1.58 14.47 -15.42
C GLU A 87 1.00 15.72 -14.75
N GLU A 88 0.07 16.43 -15.40
CA GLU A 88 -0.64 17.58 -14.82
C GLU A 88 -1.38 17.21 -13.52
N THR A 89 -1.94 16.01 -13.45
CA THR A 89 -2.63 15.51 -12.25
C THR A 89 -1.65 15.40 -11.07
N PHE A 90 -0.52 14.77 -11.28
CA PHE A 90 0.50 14.63 -10.22
C PHE A 90 1.14 15.97 -9.85
N GLU A 91 1.36 16.86 -10.80
CA GLU A 91 1.81 18.23 -10.52
C GLU A 91 0.81 18.99 -9.62
N LYS A 92 -0.48 18.95 -9.93
CA LYS A 92 -1.54 19.55 -9.10
C LYS A 92 -1.57 18.98 -7.68
N LEU A 93 -1.18 17.72 -7.52
CA LEU A 93 -1.06 17.05 -6.23
C LEU A 93 0.27 17.31 -5.53
N GLY A 94 1.19 18.03 -6.17
CA GLY A 94 2.52 18.31 -5.64
C GLY A 94 3.46 17.10 -5.66
N ILE A 95 3.17 16.12 -6.52
CA ILE A 95 3.96 14.88 -6.64
C ILE A 95 4.88 14.99 -7.86
N PRO A 96 6.22 15.06 -7.67
CA PRO A 96 7.16 15.14 -8.77
C PRO A 96 7.26 13.79 -9.50
N VAL A 97 6.82 13.73 -10.73
CA VAL A 97 6.93 12.52 -11.59
C VAL A 97 8.11 12.57 -12.55
N ARG A 98 8.84 13.69 -12.58
CA ARG A 98 10.09 13.84 -13.31
C ARG A 98 11.23 14.16 -12.36
N GLU A 99 12.39 13.55 -12.58
CA GLU A 99 13.56 13.72 -11.72
C GLU A 99 14.01 15.17 -11.59
N ARG A 100 13.89 15.98 -12.66
CA ARG A 100 14.23 17.41 -12.65
C ARG A 100 13.34 18.26 -11.76
N GLU A 101 12.13 17.78 -11.48
CA GLU A 101 11.11 18.47 -10.66
C GLU A 101 11.15 18.01 -9.21
N ALA A 102 11.75 16.82 -8.95
CA ALA A 102 12.00 16.37 -7.60
C ALA A 102 13.02 17.28 -6.93
N LEU A 103 12.59 17.97 -5.88
CA LEU A 103 13.38 18.94 -5.09
C LEU A 103 14.81 18.42 -4.83
N ALA A 104 15.76 18.79 -5.71
CA ALA A 104 17.19 18.54 -5.58
C ALA A 104 17.59 17.07 -5.22
N GLY A 105 16.84 16.06 -5.67
CA GLY A 105 17.16 14.67 -5.38
C GLY A 105 16.89 14.22 -3.93
N VAL A 106 15.99 14.91 -3.24
CA VAL A 106 15.65 14.61 -1.83
C VAL A 106 14.67 13.45 -1.69
N VAL A 107 13.81 13.25 -2.69
CA VAL A 107 12.76 12.21 -2.67
C VAL A 107 12.69 11.50 -4.01
N ALA A 108 12.70 10.16 -4.00
CA ALA A 108 12.34 9.34 -5.14
C ALA A 108 10.88 8.85 -5.01
N VAL A 109 10.11 8.93 -6.08
CA VAL A 109 8.67 8.63 -6.07
C VAL A 109 8.33 7.52 -7.05
N ASP A 110 7.52 6.56 -6.61
CA ASP A 110 6.76 5.64 -7.47
C ASP A 110 5.29 6.07 -7.48
N ALA A 111 4.83 6.58 -8.62
CA ALA A 111 3.50 7.12 -8.80
C ALA A 111 2.58 6.08 -9.42
N VAL A 112 1.55 5.66 -8.69
CA VAL A 112 0.56 4.65 -9.10
C VAL A 112 -0.77 5.33 -9.37
N PHE A 113 -1.33 5.09 -10.55
CA PHE A 113 -2.63 5.58 -10.98
C PHE A 113 -3.56 4.40 -11.30
N ASP A 114 -4.63 4.28 -10.52
CA ASP A 114 -5.50 3.11 -10.50
C ASP A 114 -4.69 1.80 -10.33
N SER A 115 -4.63 0.95 -11.31
CA SER A 115 -4.00 -0.38 -11.21
C SER A 115 -2.57 -0.47 -11.77
N VAL A 116 -1.92 0.64 -12.12
CA VAL A 116 -0.58 0.62 -12.74
C VAL A 116 0.35 1.70 -12.21
N SER A 117 1.62 1.37 -12.05
CA SER A 117 2.67 2.37 -11.87
C SER A 117 2.90 3.12 -13.20
N VAL A 118 2.83 4.44 -13.15
CA VAL A 118 2.98 5.32 -14.32
C VAL A 118 4.32 6.01 -14.36
N ALA A 119 5.02 6.14 -13.23
CA ALA A 119 6.36 6.71 -13.15
C ALA A 119 7.09 6.26 -11.91
N THR A 120 8.38 5.94 -12.05
CA THR A 120 9.32 5.75 -10.94
C THR A 120 10.55 6.60 -11.17
N THR A 121 10.82 7.55 -10.26
CA THR A 121 11.93 8.50 -10.38
C THR A 121 13.21 7.99 -9.73
N PHE A 122 14.37 8.51 -10.15
CA PHE A 122 15.72 8.22 -9.60
C PHE A 122 16.13 6.73 -9.61
N ARG A 123 15.44 5.89 -10.36
CA ARG A 123 15.69 4.45 -10.42
C ARG A 123 17.14 4.13 -10.79
N ALA A 124 17.68 4.79 -11.80
CA ALA A 124 19.05 4.56 -12.27
C ALA A 124 20.11 4.94 -11.23
N SER A 125 19.97 6.13 -10.62
CA SER A 125 20.92 6.60 -9.60
C SER A 125 20.87 5.78 -8.31
N LEU A 126 19.70 5.25 -7.94
CA LEU A 126 19.55 4.31 -6.83
C LEU A 126 20.20 2.95 -7.15
N ALA A 127 20.04 2.47 -8.40
CA ALA A 127 20.63 1.22 -8.87
C ALA A 127 22.17 1.24 -8.85
N GLU A 128 22.83 2.40 -9.06
CA GLU A 128 24.28 2.56 -8.89
C GLU A 128 24.77 2.21 -7.48
N LYS A 129 23.90 2.32 -6.47
CA LYS A 129 24.16 1.90 -5.08
C LYS A 129 23.65 0.50 -4.79
N GLY A 130 23.18 -0.23 -5.80
CA GLY A 130 22.54 -1.54 -5.66
C GLY A 130 21.14 -1.50 -5.05
N ILE A 131 20.55 -0.32 -4.87
CA ILE A 131 19.19 -0.18 -4.38
C ILE A 131 18.21 -0.51 -5.51
N ILE A 132 17.25 -1.38 -5.22
CA ILE A 132 16.14 -1.66 -6.12
C ILE A 132 14.94 -0.85 -5.62
N PHE A 133 14.44 0.03 -6.47
CA PHE A 133 13.18 0.76 -6.25
C PHE A 133 12.43 0.81 -7.56
N CYS A 134 11.36 0.05 -7.66
CA CYS A 134 10.58 -0.11 -8.89
C CYS A 134 9.14 -0.52 -8.57
N SER A 135 8.29 -0.55 -9.60
CA SER A 135 6.95 -1.11 -9.44
C SER A 135 7.02 -2.59 -9.08
N PHE A 136 5.99 -3.09 -8.40
CA PHE A 136 5.92 -4.51 -8.05
C PHE A 136 5.88 -5.39 -9.31
N SER A 137 5.19 -4.93 -10.36
CA SER A 137 5.12 -5.63 -11.64
C SER A 137 6.49 -5.79 -12.32
N GLU A 138 7.34 -4.78 -12.24
CA GLU A 138 8.72 -4.88 -12.73
C GLU A 138 9.55 -5.83 -11.86
N ALA A 139 9.40 -5.74 -10.54
CA ALA A 139 10.14 -6.61 -9.62
C ALA A 139 9.84 -8.10 -9.85
N VAL A 140 8.59 -8.46 -10.15
CA VAL A 140 8.21 -9.84 -10.49
C VAL A 140 8.96 -10.36 -11.72
N LYS A 141 9.24 -9.49 -12.70
CA LYS A 141 9.94 -9.83 -13.96
C LYS A 141 11.46 -9.76 -13.83
N GLU A 142 11.98 -8.70 -13.24
CA GLU A 142 13.41 -8.39 -13.20
C GLU A 142 14.14 -8.97 -11.98
N HIS A 143 13.42 -9.18 -10.87
CA HIS A 143 13.96 -9.65 -9.59
C HIS A 143 13.14 -10.81 -9.00
N PRO A 144 12.77 -11.84 -9.79
CA PRO A 144 11.83 -12.89 -9.37
C PRO A 144 12.29 -13.65 -8.13
N ASP A 145 13.57 -13.87 -7.96
CA ASP A 145 14.11 -14.61 -6.80
C ASP A 145 13.92 -13.84 -5.49
N LEU A 146 14.12 -12.53 -5.50
CA LEU A 146 13.86 -11.68 -4.33
C LEU A 146 12.35 -11.62 -4.02
N VAL A 147 11.52 -11.45 -5.04
CA VAL A 147 10.07 -11.42 -4.85
C VAL A 147 9.59 -12.76 -4.30
N ARG A 148 9.99 -13.89 -4.87
CA ARG A 148 9.61 -15.23 -4.38
C ARG A 148 10.05 -15.49 -2.95
N LYS A 149 11.22 -14.98 -2.56
CA LYS A 149 11.75 -15.13 -1.22
C LYS A 149 10.96 -14.38 -0.16
N TYR A 150 10.47 -13.18 -0.50
CA TYR A 150 9.92 -12.25 0.49
C TYR A 150 8.42 -12.03 0.39
N LEU A 151 7.80 -12.21 -0.78
CA LEU A 151 6.36 -12.07 -0.95
C LEU A 151 5.60 -13.01 -0.01
N ALA A 152 4.66 -12.47 0.73
CA ALA A 152 3.86 -13.16 1.73
C ALA A 152 4.67 -13.79 2.89
N SER A 153 5.90 -13.35 3.11
CA SER A 153 6.75 -13.82 4.21
C SER A 153 6.40 -13.17 5.55
N VAL A 154 5.80 -11.99 5.52
CA VAL A 154 5.37 -11.23 6.71
C VAL A 154 3.86 -11.14 6.80
N VAL A 155 3.18 -10.97 5.67
CA VAL A 155 1.72 -11.06 5.55
C VAL A 155 1.38 -12.30 4.73
N PRO A 156 1.27 -13.47 5.35
CA PRO A 156 0.88 -14.67 4.64
C PRO A 156 -0.53 -14.51 4.04
N VAL A 157 -0.81 -15.25 2.97
CA VAL A 157 -2.10 -15.19 2.26
C VAL A 157 -3.29 -15.36 3.20
N GLY A 158 -3.17 -16.18 4.21
CA GLY A 158 -4.22 -16.43 5.20
C GLY A 158 -4.20 -15.50 6.43
N ASP A 159 -3.46 -14.39 6.42
CA ASP A 159 -3.40 -13.46 7.57
C ASP A 159 -4.80 -12.95 7.96
N ASN A 160 -5.54 -12.47 6.98
CA ASN A 160 -6.94 -12.07 7.14
C ASN A 160 -7.65 -12.04 5.79
N PHE A 161 -8.97 -11.83 5.82
CA PHE A 161 -9.84 -11.79 4.65
C PHE A 161 -9.37 -10.80 3.56
N PHE A 162 -9.02 -9.57 3.93
CA PHE A 162 -8.59 -8.53 2.98
C PHE A 162 -7.17 -8.75 2.48
N ALA A 163 -6.29 -9.36 3.26
CA ALA A 163 -4.95 -9.76 2.81
C ALA A 163 -5.02 -10.91 1.79
N ALA A 164 -5.94 -11.85 1.97
CA ALA A 164 -6.21 -12.90 1.00
C ALA A 164 -6.77 -12.33 -0.31
N LEU A 165 -7.74 -11.41 -0.23
CA LEU A 165 -8.28 -10.68 -1.38
C LEU A 165 -7.18 -9.93 -2.12
N ASN A 166 -6.39 -9.11 -1.42
CA ASN A 166 -5.26 -8.39 -2.01
C ASN A 166 -4.30 -9.35 -2.71
N SER A 167 -3.91 -10.45 -2.07
CA SER A 167 -2.99 -11.44 -2.65
C SER A 167 -3.51 -12.04 -3.96
N ALA A 168 -4.84 -12.17 -4.12
CA ALA A 168 -5.45 -12.66 -5.34
C ALA A 168 -5.46 -11.62 -6.47
N VAL A 169 -5.71 -10.34 -6.16
CA VAL A 169 -6.06 -9.32 -7.16
C VAL A 169 -5.14 -8.09 -7.18
N PHE A 170 -4.13 -7.99 -6.32
CA PHE A 170 -3.28 -6.80 -6.34
C PHE A 170 -2.70 -6.55 -7.74
N SER A 171 -2.74 -5.29 -8.15
CA SER A 171 -2.41 -4.92 -9.51
C SER A 171 -1.03 -4.31 -9.63
N ASP A 172 -0.67 -3.43 -8.73
CA ASP A 172 0.68 -2.88 -8.64
C ASP A 172 0.98 -2.43 -7.19
N GLY A 173 2.05 -1.73 -7.02
CA GLY A 173 2.61 -1.22 -5.79
C GLY A 173 4.10 -1.07 -5.94
N SER A 174 4.81 -0.89 -4.84
CA SER A 174 6.24 -0.63 -4.87
C SER A 174 7.04 -1.79 -4.30
N PHE A 175 8.13 -2.12 -4.96
CA PHE A 175 9.16 -3.03 -4.47
C PHE A 175 10.43 -2.25 -4.14
N CYS A 176 10.94 -2.43 -2.92
CA CYS A 176 12.13 -1.77 -2.44
C CYS A 176 13.09 -2.77 -1.78
N TYR A 177 14.34 -2.80 -2.24
CA TYR A 177 15.41 -3.56 -1.60
C TYR A 177 16.62 -2.65 -1.36
N ILE A 178 17.01 -2.50 -0.11
CA ILE A 178 18.20 -1.76 0.30
C ILE A 178 19.30 -2.78 0.65
N PRO A 179 20.43 -2.80 -0.10
CA PRO A 179 21.49 -3.79 0.12
C PRO A 179 22.22 -3.59 1.44
N LYS A 180 22.93 -4.63 1.86
CA LYS A 180 23.74 -4.67 3.08
C LYS A 180 24.65 -3.44 3.21
N GLY A 181 24.57 -2.77 4.37
CA GLY A 181 25.39 -1.63 4.73
C GLY A 181 25.09 -0.33 3.98
N VAL A 182 24.09 -0.31 3.10
CA VAL A 182 23.72 0.87 2.32
C VAL A 182 22.75 1.75 3.10
N LYS A 183 23.08 3.03 3.20
CA LYS A 183 22.15 4.08 3.64
C LYS A 183 21.49 4.67 2.41
N CYS A 184 20.16 4.58 2.33
CA CYS A 184 19.44 5.17 1.21
C CYS A 184 19.69 6.68 1.18
N PRO A 185 20.17 7.25 0.06
CA PRO A 185 20.62 8.64 0.01
C PRO A 185 19.47 9.65 0.01
N MET A 186 18.24 9.18 -0.20
CA MET A 186 17.04 10.02 -0.25
C MET A 186 15.86 9.28 0.34
N GLU A 187 14.79 9.97 0.66
CA GLU A 187 13.53 9.36 1.02
C GLU A 187 12.91 8.68 -0.22
N LEU A 188 12.43 7.46 -0.07
CA LEU A 188 11.63 6.80 -1.08
C LEU A 188 10.15 7.01 -0.78
N SER A 189 9.34 7.18 -1.81
CA SER A 189 7.91 7.43 -1.64
C SER A 189 7.08 6.68 -2.68
N SER A 190 5.95 6.15 -2.28
CA SER A 190 4.90 5.76 -3.20
C SER A 190 3.68 6.67 -3.04
N TYR A 191 3.05 6.98 -4.16
CA TYR A 191 1.84 7.77 -4.19
C TYR A 191 0.76 7.07 -5.01
N PHE A 192 -0.39 6.81 -4.36
CA PHE A 192 -1.50 6.09 -4.95
C PHE A 192 -2.67 7.04 -5.23
N ARG A 193 -3.16 7.01 -6.47
CA ARG A 193 -4.34 7.76 -6.89
C ARG A 193 -5.39 6.81 -7.45
N ILE A 194 -6.51 6.65 -6.76
CA ILE A 194 -7.72 6.08 -7.35
C ILE A 194 -8.37 7.16 -8.21
N ASN A 195 -8.74 6.84 -9.44
CA ASN A 195 -9.40 7.79 -10.33
C ASN A 195 -10.68 7.23 -10.97
N ALA A 196 -10.69 5.96 -11.34
CA ALA A 196 -11.81 5.33 -12.01
C ALA A 196 -12.99 5.04 -11.06
N ALA A 197 -14.23 5.25 -11.53
CA ALA A 197 -15.44 4.90 -10.81
C ALA A 197 -15.66 3.38 -10.80
N GLY A 198 -16.29 2.85 -9.75
CA GLY A 198 -16.62 1.42 -9.61
C GLY A 198 -15.41 0.50 -9.49
N THR A 199 -14.19 1.05 -9.33
CA THR A 199 -12.96 0.28 -9.15
C THR A 199 -12.63 0.12 -7.67
N GLY A 200 -12.03 -1.03 -7.32
CA GLY A 200 -11.28 -1.17 -6.09
C GLY A 200 -9.80 -0.86 -6.30
N GLN A 201 -9.11 -0.51 -5.23
CA GLN A 201 -7.66 -0.30 -5.20
C GLN A 201 -7.00 -1.38 -4.35
N PHE A 202 -6.07 -2.11 -4.97
CA PHE A 202 -5.43 -3.28 -4.35
C PHE A 202 -3.92 -3.22 -4.62
N GLU A 203 -3.22 -2.33 -3.93
CA GLU A 203 -1.77 -2.24 -4.03
C GLU A 203 -1.06 -3.15 -3.03
N ARG A 204 0.18 -3.52 -3.39
CA ARG A 204 1.08 -4.28 -2.52
C ARG A 204 2.47 -3.68 -2.51
N THR A 205 2.91 -3.27 -1.33
CA THR A 205 4.26 -2.74 -1.10
C THR A 205 5.10 -3.77 -0.35
N LEU A 206 6.29 -4.07 -0.87
CA LEU A 206 7.25 -4.96 -0.23
C LEU A 206 8.59 -4.24 -0.07
N ILE A 207 9.01 -4.06 1.18
CA ILE A 207 10.26 -3.39 1.55
C ILE A 207 11.17 -4.39 2.26
N VAL A 208 12.39 -4.52 1.76
CA VAL A 208 13.44 -5.34 2.37
C VAL A 208 14.66 -4.47 2.65
N ALA A 209 14.97 -4.27 3.92
CA ALA A 209 16.18 -3.61 4.38
C ALA A 209 17.18 -4.67 4.85
N ASP A 210 18.24 -4.88 4.06
CA ASP A 210 19.27 -5.86 4.37
C ASP A 210 20.17 -5.38 5.53
N GLU A 211 21.05 -6.24 6.00
CA GLU A 211 21.89 -6.04 7.19
C GLU A 211 22.60 -4.67 7.19
N GLY A 212 22.42 -3.88 8.25
CA GLY A 212 23.07 -2.59 8.44
C GLY A 212 22.59 -1.49 7.51
N SER A 213 21.51 -1.71 6.75
CA SER A 213 20.95 -0.69 5.84
C SER A 213 20.05 0.30 6.55
N GLN A 214 19.79 1.44 5.90
CA GLN A 214 18.88 2.49 6.42
C GLN A 214 17.96 2.99 5.32
N LEU A 215 16.68 3.18 5.66
CA LEU A 215 15.64 3.66 4.75
C LEU A 215 14.64 4.55 5.46
N SER A 216 14.30 5.68 4.85
CA SER A 216 13.07 6.42 5.12
C SER A 216 12.11 6.25 3.94
N TYR A 217 10.89 5.81 4.21
CA TYR A 217 9.86 5.55 3.22
C TYR A 217 8.56 6.26 3.58
N MET A 218 7.92 6.89 2.59
CA MET A 218 6.65 7.59 2.75
C MET A 218 5.61 7.07 1.78
N GLU A 219 4.40 6.87 2.25
CA GLU A 219 3.25 6.51 1.43
C GLU A 219 2.18 7.59 1.51
N GLY A 220 1.74 8.07 0.37
CA GLY A 220 0.64 9.03 0.24
C GLY A 220 -0.47 8.48 -0.64
N CYS A 221 -1.73 8.81 -0.31
CA CYS A 221 -2.89 8.30 -1.02
C CYS A 221 -3.96 9.35 -1.16
N THR A 222 -4.61 9.43 -2.34
CA THR A 222 -5.79 10.28 -2.59
C THR A 222 -6.80 9.62 -3.51
N ALA A 223 -8.06 10.08 -3.40
CA ALA A 223 -9.15 9.71 -4.30
C ALA A 223 -10.05 10.92 -4.60
N PRO A 224 -10.74 10.97 -5.77
CA PRO A 224 -11.73 11.98 -6.05
C PRO A 224 -12.98 11.78 -5.20
N MET A 225 -13.82 12.84 -5.12
CA MET A 225 -15.13 12.78 -4.46
C MET A 225 -16.11 11.98 -5.32
N ARG A 226 -16.76 10.96 -4.70
CA ARG A 226 -17.80 10.15 -5.33
C ARG A 226 -18.87 9.76 -4.32
N ASP A 227 -20.12 9.68 -4.78
CA ASP A 227 -21.29 9.31 -3.95
C ASP A 227 -21.38 7.79 -3.69
N GLU A 228 -20.49 7.00 -4.27
CA GLU A 228 -20.36 5.55 -4.06
C GLU A 228 -19.21 5.22 -3.11
N ASN A 229 -19.32 4.12 -2.39
CA ASN A 229 -18.18 3.58 -1.66
C ASN A 229 -17.21 2.89 -2.63
N GLN A 230 -15.90 3.11 -2.42
CA GLN A 230 -14.86 2.39 -3.15
C GLN A 230 -13.97 1.64 -2.15
N LEU A 231 -13.66 0.39 -2.47
CA LEU A 231 -12.83 -0.47 -1.62
C LEU A 231 -11.35 -0.21 -1.89
N HIS A 232 -10.62 0.08 -0.82
CA HIS A 232 -9.16 0.11 -0.79
C HIS A 232 -8.67 -0.98 0.17
N ALA A 233 -8.06 -2.03 -0.36
CA ALA A 233 -7.52 -3.15 0.41
C ALA A 233 -6.06 -3.40 0.03
N ALA A 234 -5.15 -2.66 0.67
CA ALA A 234 -3.71 -2.73 0.44
C ALA A 234 -3.01 -3.68 1.42
N VAL A 235 -1.83 -4.13 1.02
CA VAL A 235 -0.91 -4.88 1.87
C VAL A 235 0.48 -4.26 1.83
N VAL A 236 1.08 -4.06 3.00
CA VAL A 236 2.47 -3.65 3.15
C VAL A 236 3.22 -4.67 3.98
N GLU A 237 4.33 -5.14 3.45
CA GLU A 237 5.26 -6.05 4.12
C GLU A 237 6.63 -5.38 4.25
N ILE A 238 7.21 -5.41 5.46
CA ILE A 238 8.53 -4.84 5.73
C ILE A 238 9.39 -5.89 6.43
N VAL A 239 10.55 -6.20 5.84
CA VAL A 239 11.57 -7.08 6.42
C VAL A 239 12.79 -6.24 6.79
N VAL A 240 13.16 -6.29 8.07
CA VAL A 240 14.31 -5.54 8.62
C VAL A 240 15.33 -6.54 9.15
N GLU A 241 16.46 -6.65 8.46
CA GLU A 241 17.54 -7.56 8.82
C GLU A 241 18.44 -6.96 9.92
N LYS A 242 19.47 -7.69 10.33
CA LYS A 242 20.36 -7.32 11.44
C LYS A 242 20.88 -5.88 11.34
N ASP A 243 20.78 -5.12 12.43
CA ASP A 243 21.25 -3.72 12.56
C ASP A 243 20.71 -2.76 11.46
N ALA A 244 19.67 -3.16 10.73
CA ALA A 244 19.01 -2.27 9.77
C ALA A 244 17.99 -1.38 10.46
N ASP A 245 17.76 -0.21 9.89
CA ASP A 245 16.85 0.82 10.42
C ASP A 245 15.89 1.30 9.32
N VAL A 246 14.60 1.09 9.54
CA VAL A 246 13.55 1.50 8.60
C VAL A 246 12.56 2.44 9.30
N LYS A 247 12.34 3.60 8.70
CA LYS A 247 11.27 4.51 9.04
C LYS A 247 10.21 4.46 7.93
N TYR A 248 9.00 4.04 8.26
CA TYR A 248 7.87 4.01 7.35
C TYR A 248 6.79 4.98 7.82
N SER A 249 6.46 5.93 6.97
CA SER A 249 5.45 6.96 7.23
C SER A 249 4.31 6.85 6.23
N THR A 250 3.08 7.10 6.67
CA THR A 250 1.91 7.12 5.79
C THR A 250 1.01 8.29 6.14
N VAL A 251 0.58 9.01 5.11
CA VAL A 251 -0.45 10.05 5.20
C VAL A 251 -1.58 9.63 4.27
N GLN A 252 -2.74 9.32 4.88
CA GLN A 252 -3.91 8.87 4.15
C GLN A 252 -4.99 9.93 4.22
N ASN A 253 -5.26 10.53 3.06
CA ASN A 253 -6.26 11.58 2.88
C ASN A 253 -7.24 11.16 1.77
N TRP A 254 -7.87 10.01 1.95
CA TRP A 254 -8.90 9.51 1.07
C TRP A 254 -10.19 10.31 1.21
N TYR A 255 -11.02 10.34 0.19
CA TYR A 255 -12.35 10.97 0.27
C TYR A 255 -13.20 10.33 1.37
N PRO A 256 -13.72 11.12 2.33
CA PRO A 256 -14.41 10.61 3.51
C PRO A 256 -15.91 10.35 3.32
N GLY A 257 -16.48 10.64 2.16
CA GLY A 257 -17.90 10.72 1.94
C GLY A 257 -18.44 12.17 2.03
N ASP A 258 -19.70 12.35 1.68
CA ASP A 258 -20.37 13.65 1.72
C ASP A 258 -20.79 14.08 3.14
N ALA A 259 -21.41 15.26 3.25
CA ALA A 259 -21.86 15.79 4.53
C ALA A 259 -22.97 14.95 5.20
N GLN A 260 -23.60 14.03 4.49
CA GLN A 260 -24.59 13.07 4.97
C GLN A 260 -23.98 11.69 5.25
N GLY A 261 -22.68 11.52 5.06
CA GLY A 261 -21.98 10.25 5.29
C GLY A 261 -22.15 9.23 4.16
N ARG A 262 -22.49 9.67 2.94
CA ARG A 262 -22.65 8.78 1.78
C ARG A 262 -21.36 8.74 0.95
N GLY A 263 -21.08 7.58 0.38
CA GLY A 263 -19.87 7.38 -0.42
C GLY A 263 -18.59 7.35 0.40
N GLY A 264 -17.48 7.61 -0.27
CA GLY A 264 -16.15 7.63 0.33
C GLY A 264 -15.45 6.28 0.34
N ILE A 265 -14.18 6.30 0.74
CA ILE A 265 -13.29 5.13 0.67
C ILE A 265 -13.45 4.23 1.89
N LEU A 266 -13.60 2.93 1.64
CA LEU A 266 -13.44 1.88 2.64
C LEU A 266 -11.97 1.46 2.67
N ASN A 267 -11.22 1.97 3.64
CA ASN A 267 -9.77 1.83 3.75
C ASN A 267 -9.40 0.67 4.69
N LEU A 268 -9.28 -0.54 4.11
CA LEU A 268 -9.13 -1.81 4.82
C LEU A 268 -7.73 -2.39 4.55
N VAL A 269 -6.73 -1.94 5.31
CA VAL A 269 -5.31 -2.13 5.00
C VAL A 269 -4.61 -3.02 6.00
N THR A 270 -3.79 -3.93 5.51
CA THR A 270 -2.93 -4.80 6.32
C THR A 270 -1.48 -4.39 6.18
N LYS A 271 -0.85 -3.97 7.27
CA LYS A 271 0.58 -3.61 7.32
C LYS A 271 1.27 -4.44 8.40
N ARG A 272 2.34 -5.15 8.01
CA ARG A 272 3.14 -5.98 8.92
C ARG A 272 4.62 -5.75 8.67
N GLY A 273 5.38 -5.63 9.76
CA GLY A 273 6.83 -5.61 9.73
C GLY A 273 7.43 -6.74 10.57
N ILE A 274 8.60 -7.19 10.19
CA ILE A 274 9.40 -8.11 10.99
C ILE A 274 10.80 -7.53 11.19
N CYS A 275 11.15 -7.25 12.44
CA CYS A 275 12.52 -6.99 12.86
C CYS A 275 13.21 -8.36 13.06
N LYS A 276 13.72 -8.90 11.96
CA LYS A 276 14.18 -10.29 11.86
C LYS A 276 15.58 -10.48 12.45
N GLY A 277 16.46 -9.51 12.23
CA GLY A 277 17.83 -9.55 12.73
C GLY A 277 18.02 -8.86 14.07
N SER A 278 19.09 -9.24 14.79
CA SER A 278 19.43 -8.59 16.07
C SER A 278 19.70 -7.10 15.86
N GLY A 279 19.30 -6.26 16.82
CA GLY A 279 19.52 -4.82 16.78
C GLY A 279 18.74 -4.07 15.70
N SER A 280 17.88 -4.75 14.93
CA SER A 280 17.05 -4.10 13.90
C SER A 280 15.99 -3.17 14.49
N HIS A 281 15.63 -2.15 13.73
CA HIS A 281 14.66 -1.14 14.15
C HIS A 281 13.63 -0.83 13.07
N LEU A 282 12.35 -0.74 13.45
CA LEU A 282 11.25 -0.32 12.59
C LEU A 282 10.40 0.74 13.26
N SER A 283 10.33 1.92 12.68
CA SER A 283 9.44 3.01 13.13
C SER A 283 8.27 3.20 12.17
N TRP A 284 7.06 3.19 12.70
CA TRP A 284 5.83 3.49 11.99
C TRP A 284 5.34 4.89 12.36
N THR A 285 5.02 5.71 11.36
CA THR A 285 4.25 6.93 11.55
C THR A 285 2.99 6.88 10.69
N GLN A 286 1.82 7.06 11.28
CA GLN A 286 0.55 6.94 10.60
C GLN A 286 -0.34 8.14 10.86
N VAL A 287 -0.78 8.81 9.79
CA VAL A 287 -1.74 9.92 9.85
C VAL A 287 -2.96 9.55 9.01
N GLU A 288 -4.11 9.43 9.70
CA GLU A 288 -5.40 9.10 9.11
C GLU A 288 -6.32 10.30 9.23
N THR A 289 -6.60 10.97 8.12
CA THR A 289 -7.45 12.18 8.07
C THR A 289 -8.60 12.08 7.08
N GLY A 290 -8.66 11.00 6.34
CA GLY A 290 -9.67 10.75 5.31
C GLY A 290 -10.35 9.41 5.51
N SER A 291 -10.99 8.92 4.43
CA SER A 291 -11.79 7.70 4.35
C SER A 291 -13.15 7.80 5.07
N ALA A 292 -14.16 7.14 4.51
CA ALA A 292 -15.43 6.91 5.21
C ALA A 292 -15.24 5.93 6.36
N ILE A 293 -14.51 4.85 6.10
CA ILE A 293 -14.14 3.84 7.08
C ILE A 293 -12.63 3.57 6.97
N THR A 294 -11.94 3.60 8.12
CA THR A 294 -10.56 3.13 8.24
C THR A 294 -10.49 1.94 9.18
N TRP A 295 -10.02 0.80 8.70
CA TRP A 295 -9.76 -0.38 9.51
C TRP A 295 -8.34 -0.85 9.30
N LYS A 296 -7.45 -0.52 10.23
CA LYS A 296 -6.02 -0.69 10.02
C LYS A 296 -5.24 -0.86 11.32
N TYR A 297 -4.49 -1.95 11.40
CA TYR A 297 -3.64 -2.32 12.54
C TYR A 297 -2.23 -2.68 12.07
N PRO A 298 -1.33 -1.72 11.83
CA PRO A 298 0.08 -2.04 11.61
C PRO A 298 0.65 -2.84 12.76
N SER A 299 1.46 -3.84 12.48
CA SER A 299 2.08 -4.64 13.52
C SER A 299 3.55 -4.92 13.24
N THR A 300 4.32 -5.18 14.31
CA THR A 300 5.72 -5.56 14.22
C THR A 300 5.99 -6.82 15.00
N ILE A 301 6.68 -7.77 14.37
CA ILE A 301 7.25 -8.95 15.01
C ILE A 301 8.71 -8.64 15.35
N LEU A 302 9.02 -8.52 16.63
CA LEU A 302 10.36 -8.28 17.16
C LEU A 302 11.05 -9.63 17.39
N LYS A 303 11.60 -10.21 16.31
CA LYS A 303 12.17 -11.56 16.31
C LYS A 303 13.65 -11.57 16.70
N GLY A 304 14.42 -10.59 16.21
CA GLY A 304 15.83 -10.47 16.52
C GLY A 304 16.08 -10.01 17.95
N ASP A 305 17.12 -10.51 18.61
CA ASP A 305 17.52 -10.04 19.92
C ASP A 305 17.82 -8.54 19.88
N TYR A 306 17.39 -7.79 20.91
CA TYR A 306 17.58 -6.34 21.04
C TYR A 306 16.95 -5.53 19.89
N SER A 307 16.07 -6.11 19.10
CA SER A 307 15.30 -5.35 18.11
C SER A 307 14.27 -4.44 18.78
N SER A 308 13.89 -3.39 18.08
CA SER A 308 12.94 -2.40 18.60
C SER A 308 11.97 -1.92 17.54
N SER A 309 10.81 -1.47 17.98
CA SER A 309 9.83 -0.84 17.08
C SER A 309 9.09 0.29 17.77
N GLU A 310 8.76 1.31 17.00
CA GLU A 310 7.94 2.42 17.43
C GLU A 310 6.71 2.57 16.55
N PHE A 311 5.60 2.98 17.16
CA PHE A 311 4.37 3.28 16.46
C PHE A 311 3.81 4.62 16.92
N TYR A 312 3.78 5.58 16.01
CA TYR A 312 3.19 6.89 16.21
C TYR A 312 1.98 7.04 15.29
N SER A 313 0.82 7.34 15.85
CA SER A 313 -0.38 7.53 15.04
C SER A 313 -1.22 8.71 15.48
N VAL A 314 -1.86 9.33 14.49
CA VAL A 314 -2.91 10.33 14.67
C VAL A 314 -4.08 9.96 13.78
N ALA A 315 -5.27 9.81 14.36
CA ALA A 315 -6.51 9.65 13.64
C ALA A 315 -7.41 10.87 13.91
N VAL A 316 -7.75 11.62 12.87
CA VAL A 316 -8.64 12.77 12.95
C VAL A 316 -9.86 12.49 12.10
N THR A 317 -11.01 12.35 12.73
CA THR A 317 -12.27 12.04 12.06
C THR A 317 -13.29 13.13 12.28
N ASN A 318 -14.13 13.34 11.28
CA ASN A 318 -15.21 14.33 11.31
C ASN A 318 -16.47 13.78 10.61
N ASN A 319 -17.59 14.47 10.73
CA ASN A 319 -18.89 14.09 10.18
C ASN A 319 -19.29 12.66 10.57
N TYR A 320 -19.32 11.72 9.63
CA TYR A 320 -19.72 10.33 9.81
C TYR A 320 -18.56 9.35 9.63
N GLN A 321 -17.33 9.83 9.56
CA GLN A 321 -16.16 8.95 9.43
C GLN A 321 -16.04 7.99 10.61
N GLN A 322 -15.60 6.78 10.32
CA GLN A 322 -15.33 5.75 11.33
C GLN A 322 -13.87 5.28 11.20
N ALA A 323 -13.14 5.25 12.29
CA ALA A 323 -11.79 4.72 12.33
C ALA A 323 -11.66 3.71 13.48
N ASP A 324 -11.37 2.47 13.13
CA ASP A 324 -10.94 1.44 14.07
C ASP A 324 -9.48 1.11 13.77
N THR A 325 -8.59 1.70 14.56
CA THR A 325 -7.15 1.65 14.34
C THR A 325 -6.43 1.09 15.56
N GLY A 326 -5.16 0.80 15.40
CA GLY A 326 -4.34 0.31 16.48
C GLY A 326 -3.03 -0.27 16.00
N THR A 327 -2.38 -1.01 16.87
CA THR A 327 -1.13 -1.70 16.57
C THR A 327 -0.95 -2.93 17.43
N LYS A 328 -0.07 -3.81 16.99
CA LYS A 328 0.32 -5.01 17.73
C LYS A 328 1.84 -5.17 17.68
N MET A 329 2.48 -5.28 18.84
CA MET A 329 3.90 -5.51 19.00
C MET A 329 4.15 -6.90 19.57
N ILE A 330 4.76 -7.79 18.78
CA ILE A 330 4.99 -9.19 19.16
C ILE A 330 6.47 -9.37 19.50
N HIS A 331 6.77 -9.55 20.77
CA HIS A 331 8.12 -9.70 21.29
C HIS A 331 8.52 -11.18 21.35
N LEU A 332 9.46 -11.59 20.51
CA LEU A 332 9.98 -12.95 20.43
C LEU A 332 11.47 -13.04 20.81
N GLY A 333 12.26 -12.04 20.44
CA GLY A 333 13.67 -11.95 20.77
C GLY A 333 13.92 -11.47 22.20
N ARG A 334 15.14 -11.71 22.69
CA ARG A 334 15.59 -11.25 23.99
C ARG A 334 15.88 -9.74 23.98
N GLY A 335 15.50 -9.02 25.03
CA GLY A 335 15.81 -7.60 25.20
C GLY A 335 15.14 -6.68 24.18
N THR A 336 14.06 -7.14 23.55
CA THR A 336 13.31 -6.34 22.57
C THR A 336 12.50 -5.22 23.24
N ARG A 337 12.29 -4.13 22.52
CA ARG A 337 11.60 -2.93 23.05
C ARG A 337 10.58 -2.42 22.04
N SER A 338 9.47 -1.89 22.53
CA SER A 338 8.49 -1.19 21.72
C SER A 338 7.96 0.05 22.41
N ARG A 339 7.55 1.03 21.62
CA ARG A 339 6.89 2.26 22.07
C ARG A 339 5.67 2.53 21.20
N ILE A 340 4.56 2.85 21.82
CA ILE A 340 3.31 3.17 21.14
C ILE A 340 2.82 4.53 21.63
N VAL A 341 2.57 5.44 20.69
CA VAL A 341 1.93 6.73 20.94
C VAL A 341 0.83 6.92 19.90
N SER A 342 -0.42 6.86 20.34
CA SER A 342 -1.59 7.05 19.48
C SER A 342 -2.47 8.15 20.00
N LYS A 343 -2.94 9.01 19.09
CA LYS A 343 -3.85 10.11 19.38
C LYS A 343 -5.05 10.05 18.45
N GLY A 344 -6.25 10.27 18.98
CA GLY A 344 -7.48 10.31 18.22
C GLY A 344 -8.28 11.56 18.52
N ILE A 345 -8.87 12.16 17.50
CA ILE A 345 -9.79 13.29 17.61
C ILE A 345 -11.03 12.95 16.80
N SER A 346 -12.20 13.02 17.44
CA SER A 346 -13.49 12.83 16.78
C SER A 346 -14.30 14.13 16.88
N ALA A 347 -14.92 14.52 15.75
CA ALA A 347 -15.84 15.64 15.68
C ALA A 347 -17.12 15.24 14.93
N GLY A 348 -18.21 15.99 15.13
CA GLY A 348 -19.50 15.67 14.52
C GLY A 348 -20.06 14.34 15.04
N HIS A 349 -20.44 13.46 14.12
CA HIS A 349 -20.94 12.11 14.38
C HIS A 349 -19.88 11.02 14.18
N SER A 350 -18.62 11.41 14.07
CA SER A 350 -17.52 10.47 13.79
C SER A 350 -17.18 9.60 14.99
N GLN A 351 -16.56 8.46 14.72
CA GLN A 351 -16.18 7.47 15.72
C GLN A 351 -14.71 7.09 15.54
N ASN A 352 -13.95 7.11 16.64
CA ASN A 352 -12.60 6.61 16.72
C ASN A 352 -12.50 5.49 17.74
N SER A 353 -12.05 4.34 17.32
CA SER A 353 -11.68 3.23 18.20
C SER A 353 -10.19 2.95 18.07
N TYR A 354 -9.56 2.67 19.20
CA TYR A 354 -8.14 2.29 19.23
C TYR A 354 -7.95 0.99 19.99
N ARG A 355 -7.15 0.09 19.42
CA ARG A 355 -6.79 -1.17 20.05
C ARG A 355 -5.29 -1.38 19.95
N GLY A 356 -4.60 -1.39 21.09
CA GLY A 356 -3.16 -1.65 21.20
C GLY A 356 -2.88 -2.95 21.94
N LEU A 357 -1.90 -3.72 21.47
CA LEU A 357 -1.48 -4.98 22.09
C LEU A 357 0.04 -5.10 22.08
#